data_7d10ece053bab342731cafba88f62f89
#
_entry.id   7d10ece053bab342731cafba88f62f89
#
_cell.length_a   1.000
_cell.length_b   1.000
_cell.length_c   1.000
_cell.angle_alpha   90.00
_cell.angle_beta   90.00
_cell.angle_gamma   90.00
#
_symmetry.space_group_name_H-M   'P 1'
#
loop_
_entity.id
_entity.type
_entity.pdbx_description
1 polymer ?
#
loop_
_entity_poly.entity_id
_entity_poly.type
_entity_poly.pdbx_seq_one_letter_code
_entity_poly.pdbx_strand_id
1 'polypeptide(L)'
;MTHQNLDQVALQKRTLRVLVVGQVVAAAALSAAVTVGAFVIQDILGQETPWGGISSATFTMGSAFMSQVLARRMSRKGRRVGLQYGYSLAIAGGLLAGFAVNRGSLPLFILGLFLYGSGQASNLLSRYAAMDLAAPDERSQAMSYILFGSTFGAVFGPVLIKPAQDFGVDFFGWSKYTGPWIASACFFVFALINVAVRLRPDPLEVSGGLNSQQGVGVVTPNLGAALRTIKSIRNARVALASMVISQVTMVAVMTMTPVHLKLHGHEDVSPYVISLHIAGMYAFSPLVGKFTDRHGKLLSISVGGVLLVMATVTAALAGEAATLLWPSLWLLGIGWSFGLIGGSSLLVESVPDSSRVTVQGAADLLMSFCGGLAGFSSGFIRKAFGFHMLSNLGTVLALVLVVIGIRRLTSLRIARSIS
;
A
#
# COMPACT_ATOMS: atom_id res chain seq x y z
N MET A 1 14.33 33.84 6.29
CA MET A 1 13.86 32.96 5.22
C MET A 1 13.95 33.70 3.92
N THR A 2 14.70 33.21 2.93
CA THR A 2 14.85 33.85 1.61
C THR A 2 13.58 33.64 0.79
N HIS A 3 13.25 34.49 -0.18
CA HIS A 3 12.10 34.36 -1.08
C HIS A 3 12.02 32.96 -1.74
N GLN A 4 13.16 32.39 -2.13
CA GLN A 4 13.23 31.01 -2.67
C GLN A 4 12.74 29.94 -1.71
N ASN A 5 12.98 30.05 -0.40
CA ASN A 5 12.48 29.08 0.59
C ASN A 5 10.95 29.16 0.79
N LEU A 6 10.38 30.37 0.69
CA LEU A 6 8.93 30.56 0.78
C LEU A 6 8.20 29.95 -0.41
N ASP A 7 8.74 30.10 -1.62
CA ASP A 7 8.19 29.51 -2.85
C ASP A 7 8.23 27.97 -2.81
N GLN A 8 9.31 27.39 -2.29
CA GLN A 8 9.43 25.93 -2.16
C GLN A 8 8.45 25.34 -1.13
N VAL A 9 8.24 26.01 0.00
CA VAL A 9 7.25 25.60 1.03
C VAL A 9 5.82 25.70 0.47
N ALA A 10 5.51 26.76 -0.27
CA ALA A 10 4.20 26.91 -0.90
C ALA A 10 3.95 25.81 -1.96
N LEU A 11 4.97 25.50 -2.76
CA LEU A 11 4.91 24.43 -3.76
C LEU A 11 4.73 23.05 -3.11
N GLN A 12 5.47 22.77 -2.02
CA GLN A 12 5.31 21.51 -1.27
C GLN A 12 3.88 21.36 -0.73
N LYS A 13 3.32 22.40 -0.12
CA LYS A 13 1.92 22.39 0.37
C LYS A 13 0.91 22.14 -0.75
N ARG A 14 1.12 22.76 -1.91
CA ARG A 14 0.28 22.56 -3.10
C ARG A 14 0.40 21.12 -3.61
N THR A 15 1.61 20.59 -3.74
CA THR A 15 1.90 19.21 -4.17
C THR A 15 1.21 18.21 -3.24
N LEU A 16 1.34 18.37 -1.92
CA LEU A 16 0.68 17.52 -0.94
C LEU A 16 -0.84 17.52 -1.11
N ARG A 17 -1.47 18.71 -1.26
CA ARG A 17 -2.93 18.79 -1.46
C ARG A 17 -3.37 18.03 -2.71
N VAL A 18 -2.65 18.17 -3.83
CA VAL A 18 -2.97 17.48 -5.09
C VAL A 18 -2.85 15.97 -4.93
N LEU A 19 -1.78 15.50 -4.29
CA LEU A 19 -1.55 14.07 -4.06
C LEU A 19 -2.57 13.49 -3.07
N VAL A 20 -2.91 14.19 -1.98
CA VAL A 20 -3.94 13.75 -1.01
C VAL A 20 -5.31 13.63 -1.68
N VAL A 21 -5.73 14.62 -2.47
CA VAL A 21 -6.99 14.54 -3.23
C VAL A 21 -6.98 13.33 -4.18
N GLY A 22 -5.88 13.14 -4.93
CA GLY A 22 -5.72 11.97 -5.79
C GLY A 22 -5.79 10.66 -5.01
N GLN A 23 -5.19 10.61 -3.82
CA GLN A 23 -5.18 9.44 -2.95
C GLN A 23 -6.58 9.09 -2.42
N VAL A 24 -7.35 10.08 -1.95
CA VAL A 24 -8.73 9.86 -1.47
C VAL A 24 -9.58 9.22 -2.57
N VAL A 25 -9.54 9.80 -3.76
CA VAL A 25 -10.35 9.34 -4.90
C VAL A 25 -9.92 7.95 -5.38
N ALA A 26 -8.61 7.74 -5.52
CA ALA A 26 -8.08 6.45 -5.96
C ALA A 26 -8.27 5.35 -4.89
N ALA A 27 -8.18 5.66 -3.60
CA ALA A 27 -8.47 4.71 -2.54
C ALA A 27 -9.95 4.30 -2.50
N ALA A 28 -10.88 5.23 -2.81
CA ALA A 28 -12.30 4.90 -2.95
C ALA A 28 -12.54 3.93 -4.12
N ALA A 29 -11.90 4.16 -5.27
CA ALA A 29 -11.95 3.24 -6.40
C ALA A 29 -11.47 1.83 -6.02
N LEU A 30 -10.30 1.74 -5.38
CA LEU A 30 -9.66 0.47 -5.03
C LEU A 30 -10.44 -0.33 -4.00
N SER A 31 -10.96 0.30 -2.96
CA SER A 31 -11.70 -0.40 -1.90
C SER A 31 -13.02 -0.96 -2.40
N ALA A 32 -13.73 -0.26 -3.27
CA ALA A 32 -14.95 -0.76 -3.93
C ALA A 32 -14.65 -2.00 -4.77
N ALA A 33 -13.61 -1.94 -5.61
CA ALA A 33 -13.27 -3.03 -6.52
C ALA A 33 -12.78 -4.29 -5.80
N VAL A 34 -11.95 -4.16 -4.77
CA VAL A 34 -11.46 -5.31 -3.99
C VAL A 34 -12.61 -6.04 -3.32
N THR A 35 -13.58 -5.30 -2.78
CA THR A 35 -14.77 -5.89 -2.14
C THR A 35 -15.60 -6.71 -3.13
N VAL A 36 -15.82 -6.19 -4.35
CA VAL A 36 -16.67 -6.83 -5.37
C VAL A 36 -15.95 -7.97 -6.08
N GLY A 37 -14.63 -7.93 -6.17
CA GLY A 37 -13.85 -8.88 -6.97
C GLY A 37 -14.06 -10.36 -6.62
N ALA A 38 -14.18 -10.69 -5.33
CA ALA A 38 -14.43 -12.06 -4.89
C ALA A 38 -15.85 -12.54 -5.28
N PHE A 39 -16.84 -11.65 -5.19
CA PHE A 39 -18.22 -11.97 -5.57
C PHE A 39 -18.36 -12.25 -7.07
N VAL A 40 -17.64 -11.48 -7.90
CA VAL A 40 -17.60 -11.72 -9.35
C VAL A 40 -17.05 -13.11 -9.68
N ILE A 41 -15.97 -13.53 -9.00
CA ILE A 41 -15.41 -14.88 -9.18
C ILE A 41 -16.44 -15.96 -8.80
N GLN A 42 -17.17 -15.77 -7.71
CA GLN A 42 -18.23 -16.68 -7.27
C GLN A 42 -19.39 -16.73 -8.26
N ASP A 43 -19.79 -15.61 -8.84
CA ASP A 43 -20.86 -15.56 -9.84
C ASP A 43 -20.46 -16.28 -11.14
N ILE A 44 -19.20 -16.16 -11.57
CA ILE A 44 -18.73 -16.78 -12.82
C ILE A 44 -18.45 -18.27 -12.66
N LEU A 45 -17.88 -18.70 -11.52
CA LEU A 45 -17.43 -20.09 -11.28
C LEU A 45 -18.38 -20.95 -10.44
N GLY A 46 -19.43 -20.35 -9.88
CA GLY A 46 -20.32 -20.97 -8.90
C GLY A 46 -19.98 -20.62 -7.47
N GLN A 47 -20.99 -20.63 -6.58
CA GLN A 47 -20.91 -20.03 -5.23
C GLN A 47 -19.91 -20.70 -4.29
N GLU A 48 -19.63 -21.99 -4.44
CA GLU A 48 -18.74 -22.73 -3.54
C GLU A 48 -17.28 -22.84 -4.06
N THR A 49 -16.90 -21.97 -4.98
CA THR A 49 -15.56 -22.05 -5.57
C THR A 49 -14.46 -21.75 -4.56
N PRO A 50 -13.40 -22.58 -4.48
CA PRO A 50 -12.22 -22.27 -3.67
C PRO A 50 -11.38 -21.11 -4.25
N TRP A 51 -11.69 -20.67 -5.47
CA TRP A 51 -10.92 -19.67 -6.24
C TRP A 51 -11.26 -18.20 -5.92
N GLY A 52 -12.12 -17.93 -4.93
CA GLY A 52 -12.49 -16.54 -4.56
C GLY A 52 -11.29 -15.64 -4.27
N GLY A 53 -10.20 -16.19 -3.76
CA GLY A 53 -8.95 -15.47 -3.51
C GLY A 53 -8.15 -15.07 -4.75
N ILE A 54 -8.46 -15.61 -5.94
CA ILE A 54 -7.70 -15.33 -7.17
C ILE A 54 -7.84 -13.85 -7.59
N SER A 55 -8.97 -13.21 -7.26
CA SER A 55 -9.17 -11.79 -7.53
C SER A 55 -8.16 -10.92 -6.78
N SER A 56 -8.03 -11.14 -5.48
CA SER A 56 -7.06 -10.41 -4.64
C SER A 56 -5.61 -10.74 -5.04
N ALA A 57 -5.30 -12.00 -5.31
CA ALA A 57 -3.97 -12.41 -5.77
C ALA A 57 -3.59 -11.75 -7.10
N THR A 58 -4.48 -11.75 -8.09
CA THR A 58 -4.25 -11.13 -9.40
C THR A 58 -4.06 -9.62 -9.28
N PHE A 59 -4.93 -8.95 -8.52
CA PHE A 59 -4.82 -7.53 -8.24
C PHE A 59 -3.48 -7.15 -7.58
N THR A 60 -3.08 -7.91 -6.55
CA THR A 60 -1.82 -7.67 -5.84
C THR A 60 -0.60 -7.96 -6.71
N MET A 61 -0.66 -9.00 -7.55
CA MET A 61 0.40 -9.31 -8.51
C MET A 61 0.53 -8.21 -9.57
N GLY A 62 -0.60 -7.71 -10.07
CA GLY A 62 -0.65 -6.55 -10.96
C GLY A 62 -0.01 -5.31 -10.32
N SER A 63 -0.34 -5.02 -9.06
CA SER A 63 0.28 -3.92 -8.30
C SER A 63 1.79 -4.10 -8.15
N ALA A 64 2.24 -5.29 -7.77
CA ALA A 64 3.66 -5.61 -7.61
C ALA A 64 4.44 -5.38 -8.90
N PHE A 65 3.97 -5.94 -10.01
CA PHE A 65 4.61 -5.78 -11.33
C PHE A 65 4.61 -4.31 -11.79
N MET A 66 3.46 -3.64 -11.67
CA MET A 66 3.31 -2.25 -12.11
C MET A 66 4.14 -1.27 -11.26
N SER A 67 4.41 -1.55 -9.98
CA SER A 67 5.29 -0.71 -9.16
C SER A 67 6.65 -0.50 -9.81
N GLN A 68 7.24 -1.54 -10.39
CA GLN A 68 8.52 -1.43 -11.09
C GLN A 68 8.39 -0.72 -12.45
N VAL A 69 7.32 -0.99 -13.20
CA VAL A 69 7.07 -0.34 -14.51
C VAL A 69 6.88 1.16 -14.32
N LEU A 70 6.05 1.55 -13.34
CA LEU A 70 5.78 2.95 -13.04
C LEU A 70 7.01 3.68 -12.49
N ALA A 71 7.78 3.04 -11.59
CA ALA A 71 9.00 3.61 -11.06
C ALA A 71 10.03 3.90 -12.17
N ARG A 72 10.20 2.99 -13.14
CA ARG A 72 11.04 3.22 -14.33
C ARG A 72 10.56 4.41 -15.16
N ARG A 73 9.24 4.58 -15.30
CA ARG A 73 8.67 5.69 -16.05
C ARG A 73 8.83 7.01 -15.29
N MET A 74 8.64 6.98 -13.96
CA MET A 74 8.84 8.12 -13.07
C MET A 74 10.30 8.60 -13.08
N SER A 75 11.27 7.69 -13.04
CA SER A 75 12.68 8.02 -13.05
C SER A 75 13.14 8.73 -14.33
N ARG A 76 12.45 8.46 -15.46
CA ARG A 76 12.79 9.05 -16.76
C ARG A 76 12.00 10.30 -17.11
N LYS A 77 10.75 10.39 -16.68
CA LYS A 77 9.78 11.40 -17.14
C LYS A 77 9.08 12.17 -16.01
N GLY A 78 9.47 11.94 -14.76
CA GLY A 78 8.90 12.58 -13.58
C GLY A 78 7.70 11.84 -12.96
N ARG A 79 7.34 12.26 -11.75
CA ARG A 79 6.26 11.66 -10.95
C ARG A 79 4.91 11.80 -11.62
N ARG A 80 4.61 12.97 -12.16
CA ARG A 80 3.34 13.26 -12.82
C ARG A 80 3.06 12.30 -13.98
N VAL A 81 4.03 12.10 -14.87
CA VAL A 81 3.87 11.22 -16.04
C VAL A 81 3.71 9.77 -15.62
N GLY A 82 4.45 9.34 -14.58
CA GLY A 82 4.30 7.98 -14.05
C GLY A 82 2.92 7.73 -13.42
N LEU A 83 2.42 8.66 -12.60
CA LEU A 83 1.09 8.57 -11.99
C LEU A 83 -0.02 8.60 -13.05
N GLN A 84 0.07 9.48 -14.06
CA GLN A 84 -0.86 9.52 -15.18
C GLN A 84 -0.93 8.17 -15.90
N TYR A 85 0.22 7.58 -16.20
CA TYR A 85 0.27 6.29 -16.87
C TYR A 85 -0.36 5.17 -16.02
N GLY A 86 -0.07 5.15 -14.71
CA GLY A 86 -0.64 4.17 -13.81
C GLY A 86 -2.16 4.28 -13.68
N TYR A 87 -2.69 5.50 -13.53
CA TYR A 87 -4.15 5.72 -13.49
C TYR A 87 -4.81 5.41 -14.83
N SER A 88 -4.17 5.71 -15.97
CA SER A 88 -4.71 5.34 -17.30
C SER A 88 -4.83 3.83 -17.46
N LEU A 89 -3.84 3.06 -17.00
CA LEU A 89 -3.92 1.59 -17.00
C LEU A 89 -4.99 1.08 -16.03
N ALA A 90 -5.17 1.73 -14.88
CA ALA A 90 -6.22 1.37 -13.93
C ALA A 90 -7.62 1.62 -14.49
N ILE A 91 -7.81 2.72 -15.25
CA ILE A 91 -9.05 3.01 -15.98
C ILE A 91 -9.32 1.90 -16.99
N ALA A 92 -8.34 1.58 -17.85
CA ALA A 92 -8.47 0.51 -18.83
C ALA A 92 -8.78 -0.84 -18.15
N GLY A 93 -8.11 -1.15 -17.02
CA GLY A 93 -8.35 -2.34 -16.22
C GLY A 93 -9.78 -2.39 -15.64
N GLY A 94 -10.26 -1.27 -15.09
CA GLY A 94 -11.61 -1.16 -14.53
C GLY A 94 -12.70 -1.31 -15.59
N LEU A 95 -12.55 -0.66 -16.74
CA LEU A 95 -13.47 -0.79 -17.87
C LEU A 95 -13.48 -2.23 -18.43
N LEU A 96 -12.30 -2.83 -18.57
CA LEU A 96 -12.18 -4.23 -19.02
C LEU A 96 -12.80 -5.19 -18.01
N ALA A 97 -12.58 -4.99 -16.70
CA ALA A 97 -13.21 -5.79 -15.67
C ALA A 97 -14.74 -5.66 -15.69
N GLY A 98 -15.27 -4.44 -15.78
CA GLY A 98 -16.71 -4.21 -15.92
C GLY A 98 -17.31 -4.88 -17.17
N PHE A 99 -16.64 -4.77 -18.31
CA PHE A 99 -17.05 -5.45 -19.54
C PHE A 99 -17.01 -6.98 -19.38
N ALA A 100 -15.96 -7.51 -18.77
CA ALA A 100 -15.79 -8.94 -18.52
C ALA A 100 -16.87 -9.52 -17.61
N VAL A 101 -17.24 -8.78 -16.55
CA VAL A 101 -18.34 -9.11 -15.64
C VAL A 101 -19.65 -9.21 -16.41
N ASN A 102 -19.95 -8.21 -17.24
CA ASN A 102 -21.18 -8.18 -18.03
C ASN A 102 -21.26 -9.30 -19.08
N ARG A 103 -20.12 -9.86 -19.50
CA ARG A 103 -20.00 -11.00 -20.43
C ARG A 103 -19.80 -12.36 -19.75
N GLY A 104 -19.66 -12.41 -18.41
CA GLY A 104 -19.34 -13.63 -17.68
C GLY A 104 -17.97 -14.20 -18.02
N SER A 105 -17.00 -13.39 -18.47
CA SER A 105 -15.69 -13.86 -18.94
C SER A 105 -14.61 -13.78 -17.88
N LEU A 106 -14.25 -14.91 -17.28
CA LEU A 106 -13.17 -14.99 -16.28
C LEU A 106 -11.80 -14.54 -16.83
N PRO A 107 -11.33 -14.97 -18.02
CA PRO A 107 -10.01 -14.56 -18.51
C PRO A 107 -9.88 -13.04 -18.69
N LEU A 108 -10.91 -12.39 -19.23
CA LEU A 108 -10.93 -10.93 -19.38
C LEU A 108 -11.01 -10.22 -18.03
N PHE A 109 -11.73 -10.79 -17.06
CA PHE A 109 -11.80 -10.26 -15.70
C PHE A 109 -10.43 -10.30 -15.00
N ILE A 110 -9.71 -11.41 -15.09
CA ILE A 110 -8.36 -11.59 -14.56
C ILE A 110 -7.39 -10.57 -15.20
N LEU A 111 -7.43 -10.39 -16.52
CA LEU A 111 -6.62 -9.39 -17.21
C LEU A 111 -6.97 -7.97 -16.74
N GLY A 112 -8.27 -7.66 -16.62
CA GLY A 112 -8.75 -6.38 -16.09
C GLY A 112 -8.22 -6.11 -14.67
N LEU A 113 -8.30 -7.10 -13.76
CA LEU A 113 -7.77 -7.00 -12.40
C LEU A 113 -6.27 -6.78 -12.36
N PHE A 114 -5.51 -7.46 -13.21
CA PHE A 114 -4.07 -7.27 -13.30
C PHE A 114 -3.70 -5.84 -13.70
N LEU A 115 -4.34 -5.31 -14.74
CA LEU A 115 -4.14 -3.91 -15.16
C LEU A 115 -4.62 -2.92 -14.09
N TYR A 116 -5.73 -3.22 -13.43
CA TYR A 116 -6.30 -2.41 -12.35
C TYR A 116 -5.35 -2.29 -11.15
N GLY A 117 -4.49 -3.28 -10.92
CA GLY A 117 -3.41 -3.23 -9.93
C GLY A 117 -2.44 -2.06 -10.11
N SER A 118 -2.36 -1.45 -11.31
CA SER A 118 -1.58 -0.23 -11.55
C SER A 118 -2.07 0.98 -10.75
N GLY A 119 -3.37 1.04 -10.42
CA GLY A 119 -3.93 2.05 -9.54
C GLY A 119 -3.38 1.95 -8.11
N GLN A 120 -3.28 0.73 -7.58
CA GLN A 120 -2.67 0.47 -6.28
C GLN A 120 -1.16 0.80 -6.28
N ALA A 121 -0.45 0.42 -7.35
CA ALA A 121 0.95 0.79 -7.51
C ALA A 121 1.14 2.32 -7.54
N SER A 122 0.26 3.05 -8.22
CA SER A 122 0.27 4.52 -8.25
C SER A 122 0.04 5.11 -6.85
N ASN A 123 -0.92 4.58 -6.09
CA ASN A 123 -1.16 4.99 -4.72
C ASN A 123 0.06 4.77 -3.82
N LEU A 124 0.71 3.62 -3.92
CA LEU A 124 1.91 3.32 -3.17
C LEU A 124 3.06 4.27 -3.55
N LEU A 125 3.27 4.54 -4.84
CA LEU A 125 4.34 5.41 -5.32
C LEU A 125 4.07 6.90 -5.08
N SER A 126 2.80 7.34 -4.96
CA SER A 126 2.44 8.73 -4.69
C SER A 126 2.99 9.24 -3.36
N ARG A 127 3.17 8.36 -2.35
CA ARG A 127 3.75 8.73 -1.07
C ARG A 127 5.21 9.19 -1.19
N TYR A 128 5.95 8.66 -2.15
CA TYR A 128 7.32 9.12 -2.41
C TYR A 128 7.35 10.47 -3.13
N ALA A 129 6.38 10.73 -4.03
CA ALA A 129 6.24 12.04 -4.66
C ALA A 129 5.96 13.14 -3.63
N ALA A 130 5.28 12.83 -2.53
CA ALA A 130 5.06 13.73 -1.41
C ALA A 130 6.35 14.10 -0.66
N MET A 131 7.36 13.23 -0.70
CA MET A 131 8.64 13.43 -0.01
C MET A 131 9.67 14.19 -0.85
N ASP A 132 9.49 14.28 -2.17
CA ASP A 132 10.51 14.81 -3.09
C ASP A 132 10.88 16.28 -2.80
N LEU A 133 9.91 17.10 -2.35
CA LEU A 133 10.11 18.51 -2.01
C LEU A 133 10.13 18.77 -0.49
N ALA A 134 9.88 17.74 0.32
CA ALA A 134 9.87 17.89 1.77
C ALA A 134 11.28 18.00 2.34
N ALA A 135 11.43 18.84 3.38
CA ALA A 135 12.65 18.90 4.16
C ALA A 135 12.98 17.51 4.75
N PRO A 136 14.26 17.16 4.94
CA PRO A 136 14.66 15.84 5.41
C PRO A 136 13.98 15.39 6.71
N ASP A 137 13.72 16.35 7.60
CA ASP A 137 13.07 16.16 8.91
C ASP A 137 11.53 16.12 8.85
N GLU A 138 10.92 16.42 7.67
CA GLU A 138 9.47 16.40 7.46
C GLU A 138 9.03 15.33 6.46
N ARG A 139 9.93 14.51 5.92
CA ARG A 139 9.64 13.53 4.86
C ARG A 139 8.63 12.48 5.29
N SER A 140 8.76 11.94 6.49
CA SER A 140 7.84 10.91 6.99
C SER A 140 6.46 11.49 7.24
N GLN A 141 6.37 12.74 7.69
CA GLN A 141 5.11 13.44 7.88
C GLN A 141 4.44 13.74 6.53
N ALA A 142 5.18 14.20 5.53
CA ALA A 142 4.67 14.43 4.18
C ALA A 142 4.06 13.15 3.58
N MET A 143 4.75 12.00 3.71
CA MET A 143 4.26 10.70 3.28
C MET A 143 3.00 10.28 4.05
N SER A 144 2.96 10.51 5.35
CA SER A 144 1.85 10.10 6.21
C SER A 144 0.54 10.81 5.87
N TYR A 145 0.58 12.05 5.38
CA TYR A 145 -0.61 12.75 4.89
C TYR A 145 -1.24 12.06 3.68
N ILE A 146 -0.43 11.45 2.81
CA ILE A 146 -0.95 10.66 1.68
C ILE A 146 -1.68 9.42 2.20
N LEU A 147 -1.07 8.71 3.15
CA LEU A 147 -1.72 7.54 3.76
C LEU A 147 -3.00 7.93 4.51
N PHE A 148 -3.01 9.05 5.22
CA PHE A 148 -4.21 9.58 5.88
C PHE A 148 -5.35 9.82 4.89
N GLY A 149 -5.04 10.33 3.69
CA GLY A 149 -6.03 10.47 2.61
C GLY A 149 -6.73 9.15 2.27
N SER A 150 -6.03 8.02 2.36
CA SER A 150 -6.62 6.69 2.11
C SER A 150 -7.74 6.34 3.09
N THR A 151 -7.75 6.89 4.31
CA THR A 151 -8.82 6.65 5.30
C THR A 151 -10.19 7.02 4.72
N PHE A 152 -10.29 8.18 4.12
CA PHE A 152 -11.55 8.66 3.53
C PHE A 152 -11.98 7.77 2.36
N GLY A 153 -11.04 7.43 1.47
CA GLY A 153 -11.33 6.55 0.35
C GLY A 153 -11.77 5.15 0.79
N ALA A 154 -11.11 4.58 1.79
CA ALA A 154 -11.44 3.25 2.31
C ALA A 154 -12.81 3.19 2.97
N VAL A 155 -13.26 4.28 3.58
CA VAL A 155 -14.60 4.39 4.20
C VAL A 155 -15.68 4.63 3.14
N PHE A 156 -15.44 5.54 2.20
CA PHE A 156 -16.46 5.92 1.21
C PHE A 156 -16.59 4.91 0.06
N GLY A 157 -15.53 4.20 -0.30
CA GLY A 157 -15.55 3.27 -1.43
C GLY A 157 -16.64 2.19 -1.31
N PRO A 158 -16.72 1.42 -0.22
CA PRO A 158 -17.74 0.39 -0.04
C PRO A 158 -19.18 0.93 -0.03
N VAL A 159 -19.39 2.14 0.50
CA VAL A 159 -20.72 2.78 0.54
C VAL A 159 -21.25 3.06 -0.87
N LEU A 160 -20.37 3.29 -1.84
CA LEU A 160 -20.73 3.58 -3.22
C LEU A 160 -21.01 2.33 -4.07
N ILE A 161 -20.75 1.12 -3.55
CA ILE A 161 -20.96 -0.13 -4.31
C ILE A 161 -22.44 -0.29 -4.67
N LYS A 162 -23.33 -0.24 -3.67
CA LYS A 162 -24.76 -0.47 -3.91
C LYS A 162 -25.38 0.58 -4.85
N PRO A 163 -25.19 1.89 -4.64
CA PRO A 163 -25.66 2.89 -5.62
C PRO A 163 -25.15 2.65 -7.03
N ALA A 164 -23.89 2.25 -7.20
CA ALA A 164 -23.32 1.95 -8.52
C ALA A 164 -23.90 0.68 -9.14
N GLN A 165 -24.23 -0.35 -8.33
CA GLN A 165 -24.92 -1.54 -8.79
C GLN A 165 -26.34 -1.19 -9.29
N ASP A 166 -27.13 -0.54 -8.43
CA ASP A 166 -28.52 -0.19 -8.73
C ASP A 166 -28.58 0.69 -9.98
N PHE A 167 -27.73 1.72 -10.09
CA PHE A 167 -27.65 2.57 -11.28
C PHE A 167 -27.31 1.78 -12.56
N GLY A 168 -26.36 0.86 -12.48
CA GLY A 168 -25.96 0.04 -13.63
C GLY A 168 -27.06 -0.91 -14.10
N VAL A 169 -27.78 -1.53 -13.16
CA VAL A 169 -28.89 -2.46 -13.43
C VAL A 169 -30.10 -1.70 -13.98
N ASP A 170 -30.53 -0.63 -13.28
CA ASP A 170 -31.80 0.04 -13.57
C ASP A 170 -31.75 0.88 -14.86
N PHE A 171 -30.61 1.52 -15.15
CA PHE A 171 -30.50 2.42 -16.32
C PHE A 171 -29.90 1.75 -17.57
N PHE A 172 -29.02 0.74 -17.39
CA PHE A 172 -28.29 0.15 -18.51
C PHE A 172 -28.54 -1.35 -18.69
N GLY A 173 -29.30 -1.99 -17.79
CA GLY A 173 -29.52 -3.43 -17.80
C GLY A 173 -28.23 -4.26 -17.63
N TRP A 174 -27.21 -3.70 -17.00
CA TRP A 174 -25.94 -4.39 -16.77
C TRP A 174 -26.08 -5.46 -15.69
N SER A 175 -25.17 -6.45 -15.69
CA SER A 175 -25.07 -7.39 -14.58
C SER A 175 -24.70 -6.65 -13.28
N LYS A 176 -25.18 -7.19 -12.15
CA LYS A 176 -25.12 -6.58 -10.80
C LYS A 176 -23.80 -5.94 -10.45
N TYR A 177 -22.68 -6.59 -10.78
CA TYR A 177 -21.36 -6.12 -10.36
C TYR A 177 -20.63 -5.28 -11.43
N THR A 178 -21.22 -5.02 -12.59
CA THR A 178 -20.62 -4.19 -13.66
C THR A 178 -20.51 -2.73 -13.21
N GLY A 179 -21.58 -2.17 -12.63
CA GLY A 179 -21.65 -0.78 -12.20
C GLY A 179 -20.49 -0.33 -11.31
N PRO A 180 -20.13 -1.05 -10.23
CA PRO A 180 -18.99 -0.72 -9.36
C PRO A 180 -17.65 -0.62 -10.08
N TRP A 181 -17.37 -1.44 -11.10
CA TRP A 181 -16.14 -1.37 -11.89
C TRP A 181 -16.08 -0.13 -12.77
N ILE A 182 -17.21 0.23 -13.37
CA ILE A 182 -17.33 1.46 -14.18
C ILE A 182 -17.20 2.70 -13.27
N ALA A 183 -17.87 2.72 -12.12
CA ALA A 183 -17.73 3.79 -11.13
C ALA A 183 -16.29 3.94 -10.65
N SER A 184 -15.60 2.83 -10.36
CA SER A 184 -14.18 2.85 -10.02
C SER A 184 -13.30 3.42 -11.12
N ALA A 185 -13.57 3.10 -12.39
CA ALA A 185 -12.87 3.69 -13.53
C ALA A 185 -13.10 5.21 -13.59
N CYS A 186 -14.31 5.70 -13.33
CA CYS A 186 -14.61 7.14 -13.24
C CYS A 186 -13.80 7.82 -12.12
N PHE A 187 -13.68 7.22 -10.96
CA PHE A 187 -12.82 7.75 -9.89
C PHE A 187 -11.36 7.87 -10.33
N PHE A 188 -10.83 6.87 -11.04
CA PHE A 188 -9.48 6.98 -11.59
C PHE A 188 -9.35 8.04 -12.67
N VAL A 189 -10.41 8.33 -13.47
CA VAL A 189 -10.41 9.48 -14.38
C VAL A 189 -10.27 10.79 -13.60
N PHE A 190 -10.99 10.97 -12.49
CA PHE A 190 -10.82 12.15 -11.63
C PHE A 190 -9.41 12.24 -11.04
N ALA A 191 -8.85 11.13 -10.57
CA ALA A 191 -7.48 11.10 -10.07
C ALA A 191 -6.46 11.46 -11.17
N LEU A 192 -6.65 10.94 -12.38
CA LEU A 192 -5.84 11.24 -13.57
C LEU A 192 -5.89 12.72 -13.91
N ILE A 193 -7.08 13.30 -14.02
CA ILE A 193 -7.27 14.73 -14.35
C ILE A 193 -6.63 15.61 -13.26
N ASN A 194 -6.87 15.30 -11.97
CA ASN A 194 -6.29 16.04 -10.85
C ASN A 194 -4.76 16.08 -10.95
N VAL A 195 -4.11 14.94 -11.20
CA VAL A 195 -2.65 14.86 -11.34
C VAL A 195 -2.18 15.54 -12.63
N ALA A 196 -2.87 15.32 -13.76
CA ALA A 196 -2.49 15.87 -15.05
C ALA A 196 -2.50 17.40 -15.08
N VAL A 197 -3.51 18.01 -14.44
CA VAL A 197 -3.72 19.47 -14.47
C VAL A 197 -2.96 20.15 -13.32
N ARG A 198 -3.03 19.61 -12.12
CA ARG A 198 -2.64 20.33 -10.91
C ARG A 198 -1.24 19.97 -10.37
N LEU A 199 -0.68 18.79 -10.72
CA LEU A 199 0.68 18.39 -10.30
C LEU A 199 1.73 19.01 -11.26
N ARG A 200 1.80 20.31 -11.24
CA ARG A 200 2.74 21.13 -12.02
C ARG A 200 3.31 22.26 -11.15
N PRO A 201 4.64 22.47 -11.15
CA PRO A 201 5.67 21.66 -11.81
C PRO A 201 5.80 20.25 -11.20
N ASP A 202 6.52 19.35 -11.88
CA ASP A 202 6.76 17.98 -11.38
C ASP A 202 7.67 18.00 -10.15
N PRO A 203 7.29 17.37 -9.01
CA PRO A 203 8.07 17.42 -7.79
C PRO A 203 9.48 16.81 -7.92
N LEU A 204 9.63 15.75 -8.74
CA LEU A 204 10.93 15.12 -8.96
C LEU A 204 11.87 15.99 -9.82
N GLU A 205 11.31 16.77 -10.74
CA GLU A 205 12.05 17.72 -11.57
C GLU A 205 12.57 18.89 -10.71
N VAL A 206 11.69 19.49 -9.92
CA VAL A 206 12.04 20.62 -9.04
C VAL A 206 13.07 20.24 -7.97
N SER A 207 13.00 19.03 -7.43
CA SER A 207 13.98 18.51 -6.47
C SER A 207 15.36 18.18 -7.11
N GLY A 208 15.50 18.31 -8.44
CA GLY A 208 16.71 17.93 -9.17
C GLY A 208 16.87 16.42 -9.39
N GLY A 209 15.90 15.62 -8.94
CA GLY A 209 15.96 14.15 -9.03
C GLY A 209 15.97 13.61 -10.46
N LEU A 210 15.40 14.31 -11.44
CA LEU A 210 15.49 13.93 -12.86
C LEU A 210 16.91 14.14 -13.41
N ASN A 211 17.54 15.27 -13.08
CA ASN A 211 18.89 15.59 -13.57
C ASN A 211 19.95 14.66 -12.99
N SER A 212 19.84 14.31 -11.72
CA SER A 212 20.75 13.37 -11.06
C SER A 212 20.63 11.93 -11.62
N GLN A 213 19.50 11.59 -12.23
CA GLN A 213 19.29 10.28 -12.87
C GLN A 213 19.72 10.26 -14.34
N GLN A 214 19.81 11.40 -15.02
CA GLN A 214 20.23 11.51 -16.41
C GLN A 214 21.73 11.68 -16.56
N GLY A 215 22.42 12.22 -15.56
CA GLY A 215 23.87 12.52 -15.58
C GLY A 215 24.79 11.31 -15.33
N VAL A 216 24.29 10.23 -14.78
CA VAL A 216 25.03 8.97 -14.65
C VAL A 216 24.68 8.13 -15.86
N GLY A 217 25.62 7.93 -16.79
CA GLY A 217 25.45 7.26 -18.08
C GLY A 217 24.44 6.13 -18.04
N VAL A 218 23.60 6.03 -19.08
CA VAL A 218 22.35 5.25 -19.18
C VAL A 218 22.41 3.88 -18.47
N VAL A 219 22.34 3.89 -17.14
CA VAL A 219 22.01 2.68 -16.39
C VAL A 219 20.52 2.50 -16.58
N THR A 220 20.15 1.61 -17.51
CA THR A 220 18.75 1.20 -17.68
C THR A 220 18.20 0.84 -16.30
N PRO A 221 17.13 1.50 -15.81
CA PRO A 221 16.54 1.19 -14.53
C PRO A 221 16.14 -0.28 -14.49
N ASN A 222 16.94 -1.09 -13.79
CA ASN A 222 16.87 -2.54 -13.82
C ASN A 222 16.62 -3.01 -12.38
N LEU A 223 15.66 -3.92 -12.20
CA LEU A 223 15.35 -4.52 -10.90
C LEU A 223 16.61 -5.12 -10.25
N GLY A 224 17.47 -5.79 -11.01
CA GLY A 224 18.71 -6.37 -10.50
C GLY A 224 19.70 -5.31 -9.98
N ALA A 225 19.76 -4.13 -10.60
CA ALA A 225 20.59 -3.02 -10.11
C ALA A 225 20.01 -2.45 -8.80
N ALA A 226 18.70 -2.26 -8.74
CA ALA A 226 18.02 -1.81 -7.52
C ALA A 226 18.24 -2.77 -6.35
N LEU A 227 18.10 -4.08 -6.60
CA LEU A 227 18.33 -5.11 -5.58
C LEU A 227 19.79 -5.16 -5.11
N ARG A 228 20.76 -4.96 -6.03
CA ARG A 228 22.20 -4.84 -5.66
C ARG A 228 22.44 -3.62 -4.78
N THR A 229 21.85 -2.48 -5.12
CA THR A 229 21.93 -1.26 -4.30
C THR A 229 21.35 -1.49 -2.90
N ILE A 230 20.17 -2.11 -2.79
CA ILE A 230 19.58 -2.44 -1.48
C ILE A 230 20.50 -3.40 -0.70
N LYS A 231 21.04 -4.42 -1.38
CA LYS A 231 21.92 -5.41 -0.74
C LYS A 231 23.23 -4.80 -0.24
N SER A 232 23.79 -3.82 -0.93
CA SER A 232 25.06 -3.15 -0.55
C SER A 232 24.91 -2.22 0.63
N ILE A 233 23.72 -1.61 0.84
CA ILE A 233 23.49 -0.59 1.86
C ILE A 233 22.74 -1.19 3.06
N ARG A 234 23.39 -1.20 4.25
CA ARG A 234 22.81 -1.82 5.45
C ARG A 234 21.47 -1.23 5.87
N ASN A 235 21.32 0.09 5.84
CA ASN A 235 20.06 0.75 6.18
C ASN A 235 18.96 0.46 5.15
N ALA A 236 19.28 0.35 3.86
CA ALA A 236 18.32 -0.02 2.83
C ALA A 236 17.79 -1.45 3.02
N ARG A 237 18.64 -2.39 3.49
CA ARG A 237 18.19 -3.74 3.87
C ARG A 237 17.22 -3.72 5.04
N VAL A 238 17.52 -2.94 6.09
CA VAL A 238 16.63 -2.77 7.25
C VAL A 238 15.30 -2.15 6.83
N ALA A 239 15.34 -1.14 5.97
CA ALA A 239 14.17 -0.48 5.42
C ALA A 239 13.28 -1.45 4.64
N LEU A 240 13.85 -2.21 3.70
CA LEU A 240 13.12 -3.23 2.94
C LEU A 240 12.55 -4.32 3.85
N ALA A 241 13.33 -4.82 4.82
CA ALA A 241 12.86 -5.81 5.78
C ALA A 241 11.66 -5.29 6.58
N SER A 242 11.69 -4.02 7.02
CA SER A 242 10.58 -3.39 7.71
C SER A 242 9.31 -3.36 6.85
N MET A 243 9.41 -2.90 5.61
CA MET A 243 8.28 -2.82 4.67
C MET A 243 7.69 -4.21 4.39
N VAL A 244 8.54 -5.20 4.08
CA VAL A 244 8.10 -6.56 3.73
C VAL A 244 7.52 -7.29 4.94
N ILE A 245 8.22 -7.29 6.08
CA ILE A 245 7.75 -8.01 7.28
C ILE A 245 6.44 -7.42 7.78
N SER A 246 6.33 -6.09 7.86
CA SER A 246 5.08 -5.44 8.29
C SER A 246 3.92 -5.77 7.36
N GLN A 247 4.17 -5.81 6.05
CA GLN A 247 3.15 -6.14 5.05
C GLN A 247 2.73 -7.62 5.15
N VAL A 248 3.68 -8.54 5.23
CA VAL A 248 3.43 -9.99 5.32
C VAL A 248 2.64 -10.31 6.58
N THR A 249 3.10 -9.81 7.73
CA THR A 249 2.44 -10.03 9.02
C THR A 249 1.01 -9.50 9.02
N MET A 250 0.83 -8.27 8.53
CA MET A 250 -0.47 -7.62 8.45
C MET A 250 -1.42 -8.39 7.54
N VAL A 251 -1.01 -8.69 6.29
CA VAL A 251 -1.88 -9.34 5.31
C VAL A 251 -2.26 -10.75 5.75
N ALA A 252 -1.32 -11.53 6.30
CA ALA A 252 -1.59 -12.89 6.74
C ALA A 252 -2.69 -12.95 7.81
N VAL A 253 -2.59 -12.11 8.86
CA VAL A 253 -3.54 -12.11 9.98
C VAL A 253 -4.87 -11.46 9.56
N MET A 254 -4.83 -10.28 8.93
CA MET A 254 -6.03 -9.55 8.51
C MET A 254 -6.92 -10.39 7.57
N THR A 255 -6.30 -11.08 6.59
CA THR A 255 -7.07 -11.84 5.58
C THR A 255 -7.85 -12.99 6.20
N MET A 256 -7.32 -13.62 7.25
CA MET A 256 -7.95 -14.77 7.89
C MET A 256 -8.84 -14.42 9.09
N THR A 257 -8.80 -13.19 9.57
CA THR A 257 -9.64 -12.74 10.70
C THR A 257 -11.14 -12.82 10.39
N PRO A 258 -11.68 -12.38 9.24
CA PRO A 258 -13.10 -12.56 8.92
C PRO A 258 -13.51 -14.02 8.87
N VAL A 259 -12.67 -14.89 8.34
CA VAL A 259 -12.92 -16.33 8.25
C VAL A 259 -12.94 -16.95 9.66
N HIS A 260 -12.02 -16.54 10.53
CA HIS A 260 -11.98 -16.99 11.91
C HIS A 260 -13.24 -16.56 12.69
N LEU A 261 -13.64 -15.29 12.57
CA LEU A 261 -14.88 -14.78 13.18
C LEU A 261 -16.12 -15.53 12.72
N LYS A 262 -16.24 -15.78 11.40
CA LYS A 262 -17.36 -16.52 10.83
C LYS A 262 -17.46 -17.95 11.38
N LEU A 263 -16.34 -18.66 11.49
CA LEU A 263 -16.29 -20.03 12.00
C LEU A 263 -16.72 -20.15 13.48
N HIS A 264 -16.62 -19.06 14.25
CA HIS A 264 -16.99 -19.00 15.67
C HIS A 264 -18.32 -18.24 15.92
N GLY A 265 -19.13 -18.03 14.86
CA GLY A 265 -20.46 -17.42 14.99
C GLY A 265 -20.48 -15.91 15.16
N HIS A 266 -19.36 -15.21 14.89
CA HIS A 266 -19.20 -13.76 15.03
C HIS A 266 -19.08 -13.04 13.67
N GLU A 267 -19.76 -13.51 12.64
CA GLU A 267 -19.66 -12.95 11.27
C GLU A 267 -20.11 -11.48 11.22
N ASP A 268 -21.14 -11.12 11.97
CA ASP A 268 -21.70 -9.77 12.10
C ASP A 268 -20.70 -8.73 12.63
N VAL A 269 -19.74 -9.15 13.44
CA VAL A 269 -18.71 -8.27 14.05
C VAL A 269 -17.56 -7.99 13.08
N SER A 270 -17.34 -8.88 12.11
CA SER A 270 -16.19 -8.85 11.20
C SER A 270 -16.00 -7.50 10.46
N PRO A 271 -17.03 -6.86 9.88
CA PRO A 271 -16.86 -5.58 9.20
C PRO A 271 -16.33 -4.47 10.12
N TYR A 272 -16.75 -4.46 11.37
CA TYR A 272 -16.31 -3.44 12.34
C TYR A 272 -14.86 -3.64 12.77
N VAL A 273 -14.46 -4.88 13.02
CA VAL A 273 -13.06 -5.23 13.35
C VAL A 273 -12.12 -4.84 12.21
N ILE A 274 -12.50 -5.13 10.97
CA ILE A 274 -11.72 -4.74 9.78
C ILE A 274 -11.71 -3.21 9.61
N SER A 275 -12.82 -2.53 9.84
CA SER A 275 -12.87 -1.06 9.78
C SER A 275 -11.93 -0.42 10.80
N LEU A 276 -11.88 -0.96 12.02
CA LEU A 276 -10.96 -0.50 13.07
C LEU A 276 -9.49 -0.74 12.67
N HIS A 277 -9.21 -1.89 12.04
CA HIS A 277 -7.89 -2.18 11.48
C HIS A 277 -7.47 -1.13 10.42
N ILE A 278 -8.35 -0.84 9.46
CA ILE A 278 -8.11 0.14 8.41
C ILE A 278 -7.90 1.54 9.02
N ALA A 279 -8.66 1.90 10.04
CA ALA A 279 -8.44 3.13 10.79
C ALA A 279 -7.05 3.15 11.47
N GLY A 280 -6.62 2.04 12.06
CA GLY A 280 -5.26 1.87 12.60
C GLY A 280 -4.17 2.09 11.54
N MET A 281 -4.36 1.57 10.33
CA MET A 281 -3.40 1.71 9.23
C MET A 281 -3.23 3.17 8.78
N TYR A 282 -4.33 3.91 8.64
CA TYR A 282 -4.34 5.15 7.89
C TYR A 282 -4.67 6.39 8.74
N ALA A 283 -5.66 6.32 9.65
CA ALA A 283 -6.12 7.49 10.38
C ALA A 283 -5.04 8.05 11.33
N PHE A 284 -4.22 7.19 11.90
CA PHE A 284 -3.13 7.57 12.81
C PHE A 284 -1.81 7.86 12.08
N SER A 285 -1.74 7.71 10.76
CA SER A 285 -0.50 7.89 10.00
C SER A 285 0.16 9.27 10.16
N PRO A 286 -0.56 10.41 10.32
CA PRO A 286 0.09 11.70 10.56
C PRO A 286 0.85 11.75 11.90
N LEU A 287 0.31 11.10 12.93
CA LEU A 287 0.99 10.99 14.23
C LEU A 287 2.24 10.11 14.13
N VAL A 288 2.13 8.99 13.39
CA VAL A 288 3.25 8.10 13.10
C VAL A 288 4.34 8.81 12.29
N GLY A 289 3.96 9.60 11.29
CA GLY A 289 4.91 10.39 10.49
C GLY A 289 5.67 11.40 11.33
N LYS A 290 4.96 12.19 12.15
CA LYS A 290 5.56 13.15 13.09
C LYS A 290 6.47 12.47 14.11
N PHE A 291 6.05 11.33 14.65
CA PHE A 291 6.87 10.53 15.56
C PHE A 291 8.17 10.06 14.85
N THR A 292 8.05 9.56 13.62
CA THR A 292 9.17 9.06 12.83
C THR A 292 10.20 10.14 12.53
N ASP A 293 9.75 11.35 12.17
CA ASP A 293 10.64 12.49 11.90
C ASP A 293 11.31 12.97 13.20
N ARG A 294 10.56 13.07 14.30
CA ARG A 294 11.09 13.59 15.57
C ARG A 294 12.04 12.61 16.28
N HIS A 295 11.74 11.31 16.27
CA HIS A 295 12.46 10.30 17.07
C HIS A 295 13.37 9.40 16.23
N GLY A 296 13.29 9.51 14.90
CA GLY A 296 14.12 8.77 13.95
C GLY A 296 13.48 7.49 13.43
N LYS A 297 13.85 7.15 12.20
CA LYS A 297 13.25 6.08 11.39
C LYS A 297 13.45 4.69 11.98
N LEU A 298 14.64 4.43 12.56
CA LEU A 298 14.94 3.13 13.16
C LEU A 298 14.15 2.87 14.45
N LEU A 299 13.90 3.90 15.26
CA LEU A 299 13.03 3.77 16.43
C LEU A 299 11.58 3.54 15.99
N SER A 300 11.11 4.24 14.98
CA SER A 300 9.80 4.01 14.38
C SER A 300 9.62 2.56 13.92
N ILE A 301 10.59 2.00 13.20
CA ILE A 301 10.60 0.59 12.79
C ILE A 301 10.52 -0.36 13.98
N SER A 302 11.28 -0.07 15.04
CA SER A 302 11.30 -0.91 16.26
C SER A 302 9.95 -0.86 16.99
N VAL A 303 9.35 0.33 17.13
CA VAL A 303 8.01 0.51 17.71
C VAL A 303 6.97 -0.24 16.86
N GLY A 304 7.03 -0.11 15.54
CA GLY A 304 6.18 -0.87 14.63
C GLY A 304 6.28 -2.38 14.84
N GLY A 305 7.51 -2.89 14.97
CA GLY A 305 7.76 -4.29 15.27
C GLY A 305 7.15 -4.75 16.61
N VAL A 306 7.30 -3.96 17.68
CA VAL A 306 6.70 -4.25 18.99
C VAL A 306 5.16 -4.26 18.90
N LEU A 307 4.57 -3.28 18.23
CA LEU A 307 3.12 -3.24 18.05
C LEU A 307 2.59 -4.44 17.25
N LEU A 308 3.33 -4.88 16.22
CA LEU A 308 3.01 -6.09 15.46
C LEU A 308 3.11 -7.35 16.33
N VAL A 309 4.13 -7.47 17.21
CA VAL A 309 4.23 -8.58 18.17
C VAL A 309 3.03 -8.58 19.09
N MET A 310 2.69 -7.43 19.70
CA MET A 310 1.52 -7.33 20.58
C MET A 310 0.23 -7.72 19.84
N ALA A 311 0.06 -7.24 18.61
CA ALA A 311 -1.09 -7.55 17.77
C ALA A 311 -1.22 -9.04 17.49
N THR A 312 -0.14 -9.68 17.05
CA THR A 312 -0.17 -11.09 16.65
C THR A 312 -0.26 -12.03 17.84
N VAL A 313 0.37 -11.70 18.99
CA VAL A 313 0.19 -12.44 20.24
C VAL A 313 -1.26 -12.35 20.72
N THR A 314 -1.86 -11.15 20.71
CA THR A 314 -3.27 -10.96 21.08
C THR A 314 -4.20 -11.72 20.14
N ALA A 315 -3.89 -11.75 18.82
CA ALA A 315 -4.63 -12.57 17.84
C ALA A 315 -4.51 -14.08 18.13
N ALA A 316 -3.32 -14.56 18.49
CA ALA A 316 -3.09 -15.96 18.81
C ALA A 316 -3.85 -16.40 20.09
N LEU A 317 -4.02 -15.47 21.04
CA LEU A 317 -4.73 -15.70 22.29
C LEU A 317 -6.24 -15.51 22.20
N ALA A 318 -6.77 -15.01 21.08
CA ALA A 318 -8.19 -14.68 20.93
C ALA A 318 -9.11 -15.91 21.08
N GLY A 319 -8.61 -17.12 20.76
CA GLY A 319 -9.41 -18.34 20.84
C GLY A 319 -10.70 -18.22 20.02
N GLU A 320 -11.83 -18.54 20.62
CA GLU A 320 -13.16 -18.42 19.99
C GLU A 320 -13.78 -17.03 20.21
N ALA A 321 -13.23 -16.25 21.15
CA ALA A 321 -13.82 -14.96 21.53
C ALA A 321 -13.40 -13.82 20.59
N ALA A 322 -14.37 -13.12 20.02
CA ALA A 322 -14.15 -11.97 19.14
C ALA A 322 -13.49 -10.77 19.86
N THR A 323 -13.59 -10.69 21.17
CA THR A 323 -13.21 -9.50 21.96
C THR A 323 -11.74 -9.10 21.83
N LEU A 324 -10.82 -10.09 21.81
CA LEU A 324 -9.39 -9.84 21.66
C LEU A 324 -8.97 -9.47 20.21
N LEU A 325 -9.82 -9.76 19.23
CA LEU A 325 -9.53 -9.40 17.83
C LEU A 325 -9.67 -7.90 17.58
N TRP A 326 -10.44 -7.17 18.38
CA TRP A 326 -10.55 -5.71 18.26
C TRP A 326 -9.22 -5.00 18.53
N PRO A 327 -8.63 -5.12 19.73
CA PRO A 327 -7.33 -4.52 20.00
C PRO A 327 -6.21 -5.11 19.12
N SER A 328 -6.27 -6.41 18.81
CA SER A 328 -5.31 -7.07 17.93
C SER A 328 -5.25 -6.41 16.56
N LEU A 329 -6.37 -6.30 15.86
CA LEU A 329 -6.42 -5.76 14.50
C LEU A 329 -6.11 -4.26 14.48
N TRP A 330 -6.51 -3.51 15.50
CA TRP A 330 -6.16 -2.10 15.64
C TRP A 330 -4.65 -1.90 15.78
N LEU A 331 -4.00 -2.65 16.70
CA LEU A 331 -2.56 -2.63 16.88
C LEU A 331 -1.82 -3.11 15.62
N LEU A 332 -2.38 -4.11 14.91
CA LEU A 332 -1.83 -4.62 13.65
C LEU A 332 -1.76 -3.52 12.59
N GLY A 333 -2.83 -2.72 12.48
CA GLY A 333 -2.89 -1.58 11.56
C GLY A 333 -1.87 -0.50 11.90
N ILE A 334 -1.80 -0.08 13.17
CA ILE A 334 -0.83 0.93 13.63
C ILE A 334 0.60 0.42 13.46
N GLY A 335 0.89 -0.82 13.85
CA GLY A 335 2.21 -1.43 13.69
C GLY A 335 2.67 -1.48 12.24
N TRP A 336 1.76 -1.82 11.32
CA TRP A 336 2.01 -1.74 9.89
C TRP A 336 2.32 -0.31 9.43
N SER A 337 1.59 0.68 9.91
CA SER A 337 1.81 2.10 9.59
C SER A 337 3.21 2.57 10.01
N PHE A 338 3.65 2.22 11.22
CA PHE A 338 5.00 2.49 11.72
C PHE A 338 6.07 1.80 10.86
N GLY A 339 5.89 0.54 10.51
CA GLY A 339 6.81 -0.24 9.69
C GLY A 339 6.92 0.30 8.26
N LEU A 340 5.79 0.67 7.64
CA LEU A 340 5.76 1.25 6.30
C LEU A 340 6.37 2.65 6.25
N ILE A 341 5.94 3.55 7.14
CA ILE A 341 6.41 4.94 7.17
C ILE A 341 7.88 4.98 7.51
N GLY A 342 8.29 4.31 8.60
CA GLY A 342 9.68 4.24 9.03
C GLY A 342 10.57 3.57 7.98
N GLY A 343 10.14 2.46 7.41
CA GLY A 343 10.86 1.72 6.37
C GLY A 343 11.02 2.54 5.09
N SER A 344 9.93 3.09 4.56
CA SER A 344 9.97 3.89 3.31
C SER A 344 10.84 5.15 3.47
N SER A 345 10.74 5.85 4.61
CA SER A 345 11.56 7.04 4.89
C SER A 345 13.04 6.68 5.03
N LEU A 346 13.36 5.59 5.75
CA LEU A 346 14.74 5.12 5.88
C LEU A 346 15.31 4.70 4.51
N LEU A 347 14.51 4.07 3.65
CA LEU A 347 14.92 3.68 2.30
C LEU A 347 15.33 4.91 1.47
N VAL A 348 14.48 5.93 1.46
CA VAL A 348 14.71 7.17 0.70
C VAL A 348 15.97 7.89 1.15
N GLU A 349 16.26 7.93 2.44
CA GLU A 349 17.46 8.57 3.00
C GLU A 349 18.74 7.76 2.81
N SER A 350 18.61 6.44 2.65
CA SER A 350 19.77 5.55 2.61
C SER A 350 20.35 5.35 1.23
N VAL A 351 19.60 5.65 0.16
CA VAL A 351 20.02 5.34 -1.21
C VAL A 351 20.39 6.61 -1.97
N PRO A 352 21.35 6.52 -2.91
CA PRO A 352 21.73 7.65 -3.75
C PRO A 352 20.56 8.17 -4.59
N ASP A 353 20.51 9.49 -4.82
CA ASP A 353 19.44 10.15 -5.57
C ASP A 353 19.25 9.54 -6.98
N SER A 354 20.36 9.19 -7.64
CA SER A 354 20.37 8.58 -8.97
C SER A 354 19.65 7.22 -9.07
N SER A 355 19.55 6.46 -7.97
CA SER A 355 18.89 5.16 -7.92
C SER A 355 17.58 5.16 -7.13
N ARG A 356 17.26 6.26 -6.45
CA ARG A 356 16.18 6.36 -5.46
C ARG A 356 14.83 5.87 -5.99
N VAL A 357 14.37 6.39 -7.13
CA VAL A 357 13.05 6.05 -7.68
C VAL A 357 12.97 4.58 -8.10
N THR A 358 14.05 4.04 -8.69
CA THR A 358 14.09 2.63 -9.10
C THR A 358 14.09 1.69 -7.89
N VAL A 359 14.82 2.07 -6.83
CA VAL A 359 14.85 1.32 -5.56
C VAL A 359 13.50 1.36 -4.84
N GLN A 360 12.81 2.49 -4.85
CA GLN A 360 11.44 2.62 -4.32
C GLN A 360 10.49 1.63 -5.02
N GLY A 361 10.52 1.60 -6.35
CA GLY A 361 9.68 0.67 -7.13
C GLY A 361 10.02 -0.80 -6.87
N ALA A 362 11.30 -1.14 -6.71
CA ALA A 362 11.72 -2.50 -6.35
C ALA A 362 11.28 -2.90 -4.94
N ALA A 363 11.35 -1.99 -3.98
CA ALA A 363 10.88 -2.23 -2.61
C ALA A 363 9.36 -2.45 -2.56
N ASP A 364 8.59 -1.65 -3.28
CA ASP A 364 7.13 -1.79 -3.37
C ASP A 364 6.72 -3.06 -4.11
N LEU A 365 7.47 -3.45 -5.16
CA LEU A 365 7.28 -4.74 -5.82
C LEU A 365 7.43 -5.89 -4.83
N LEU A 366 8.55 -5.93 -4.09
CA LEU A 366 8.81 -7.00 -3.13
C LEU A 366 7.80 -7.00 -1.98
N MET A 367 7.47 -5.83 -1.44
CA MET A 367 6.47 -5.69 -0.39
C MET A 367 5.11 -6.23 -0.85
N SER A 368 4.63 -5.81 -2.01
CA SER A 368 3.34 -6.23 -2.56
C SER A 368 3.34 -7.71 -2.93
N PHE A 369 4.41 -8.20 -3.56
CA PHE A 369 4.54 -9.61 -3.92
C PHE A 369 4.53 -10.52 -2.71
N CYS A 370 5.36 -10.23 -1.69
CA CYS A 370 5.41 -11.01 -0.46
C CYS A 370 4.09 -10.91 0.33
N GLY A 371 3.45 -9.74 0.34
CA GLY A 371 2.13 -9.57 0.95
C GLY A 371 1.05 -10.39 0.24
N GLY A 372 1.03 -10.40 -1.10
CA GLY A 372 0.11 -11.23 -1.88
C GLY A 372 0.32 -12.72 -1.63
N LEU A 373 1.57 -13.16 -1.58
CA LEU A 373 1.94 -14.56 -1.27
C LEU A 373 1.51 -14.93 0.16
N ALA A 374 1.70 -14.03 1.12
CA ALA A 374 1.27 -14.23 2.51
C ALA A 374 -0.26 -14.37 2.62
N GLY A 375 -1.02 -13.50 1.94
CA GLY A 375 -2.47 -13.60 1.88
C GLY A 375 -2.95 -14.91 1.26
N PHE A 376 -2.33 -15.34 0.16
CA PHE A 376 -2.62 -16.62 -0.49
C PHE A 376 -2.31 -17.79 0.43
N SER A 377 -1.13 -17.82 1.04
CA SER A 377 -0.67 -18.91 1.91
C SER A 377 -1.42 -18.97 3.24
N SER A 378 -1.92 -17.84 3.73
CA SER A 378 -2.58 -17.75 5.05
C SER A 378 -3.80 -18.68 5.17
N GLY A 379 -4.56 -18.86 4.08
CA GLY A 379 -5.70 -19.76 4.04
C GLY A 379 -5.28 -21.22 4.25
N PHE A 380 -4.20 -21.67 3.60
CA PHE A 380 -3.67 -23.03 3.74
C PHE A 380 -3.11 -23.26 5.15
N ILE A 381 -2.34 -22.30 5.67
CA ILE A 381 -1.76 -22.38 7.02
C ILE A 381 -2.88 -22.45 8.06
N ARG A 382 -3.90 -21.58 7.95
CA ARG A 382 -5.04 -21.59 8.86
C ARG A 382 -5.81 -22.92 8.81
N LYS A 383 -6.03 -23.46 7.61
CA LYS A 383 -6.74 -24.73 7.43
C LYS A 383 -5.97 -25.91 8.03
N ALA A 384 -4.64 -25.93 7.88
CA ALA A 384 -3.79 -27.03 8.34
C ALA A 384 -3.46 -26.94 9.84
N PHE A 385 -3.24 -25.74 10.38
CA PHE A 385 -2.64 -25.54 11.71
C PHE A 385 -3.46 -24.59 12.61
N GLY A 386 -4.56 -24.02 12.13
CA GLY A 386 -5.40 -23.10 12.88
C GLY A 386 -4.93 -21.64 12.80
N PHE A 387 -5.81 -20.73 13.26
CA PHE A 387 -5.57 -19.28 13.24
C PHE A 387 -4.47 -18.85 14.24
N HIS A 388 -4.39 -19.54 15.39
CA HIS A 388 -3.35 -19.29 16.40
C HIS A 388 -1.93 -19.54 15.85
N MET A 389 -1.72 -20.60 15.07
CA MET A 389 -0.43 -20.88 14.46
C MET A 389 -0.05 -19.85 13.40
N LEU A 390 -1.01 -19.44 12.57
CA LEU A 390 -0.81 -18.34 11.61
C LEU A 390 -0.38 -17.06 12.32
N SER A 391 -1.04 -16.70 13.42
CA SER A 391 -0.71 -15.53 14.23
C SER A 391 0.66 -15.65 14.89
N ASN A 392 1.04 -16.83 15.40
CA ASN A 392 2.36 -17.08 15.96
C ASN A 392 3.48 -16.95 14.93
N LEU A 393 3.28 -17.40 13.70
CA LEU A 393 4.23 -17.14 12.60
C LEU A 393 4.40 -15.64 12.33
N GLY A 394 3.31 -14.87 12.39
CA GLY A 394 3.35 -13.41 12.36
C GLY A 394 4.17 -12.83 13.53
N THR A 395 4.03 -13.39 14.74
CA THR A 395 4.82 -13.00 15.92
C THR A 395 6.31 -13.21 15.70
N VAL A 396 6.70 -14.36 15.17
CA VAL A 396 8.12 -14.65 14.87
C VAL A 396 8.69 -13.65 13.86
N LEU A 397 7.95 -13.34 12.79
CA LEU A 397 8.37 -12.34 11.80
C LEU A 397 8.49 -10.94 12.42
N ALA A 398 7.54 -10.54 13.24
CA ALA A 398 7.57 -9.25 13.93
C ALA A 398 8.74 -9.15 14.94
N LEU A 399 9.05 -10.23 15.67
CA LEU A 399 10.22 -10.29 16.54
C LEU A 399 11.53 -10.14 15.77
N VAL A 400 11.65 -10.74 14.58
CA VAL A 400 12.82 -10.53 13.70
C VAL A 400 12.97 -9.04 13.38
N LEU A 401 11.87 -8.33 13.09
CA LEU A 401 11.90 -6.89 12.83
C LEU A 401 12.36 -6.09 14.05
N VAL A 402 11.86 -6.42 15.25
CA VAL A 402 12.29 -5.79 16.51
C VAL A 402 13.80 -5.97 16.72
N VAL A 403 14.31 -7.20 16.57
CA VAL A 403 15.73 -7.50 16.75
C VAL A 403 16.60 -6.73 15.74
N ILE A 404 16.20 -6.69 14.45
CA ILE A 404 16.91 -5.94 13.41
C ILE A 404 16.95 -4.45 13.76
N GLY A 405 15.80 -3.86 14.13
CA GLY A 405 15.68 -2.45 14.49
C GLY A 405 16.56 -2.08 15.69
N ILE A 406 16.46 -2.83 16.79
CA ILE A 406 17.23 -2.58 18.03
C ILE A 406 18.73 -2.73 17.77
N ARG A 407 19.17 -3.83 17.16
CA ARG A 407 20.60 -4.05 16.83
C ARG A 407 21.18 -2.92 16.00
N ARG A 408 20.40 -2.37 15.07
CA ARG A 408 20.85 -1.27 14.25
C ARG A 408 20.93 0.04 15.02
N LEU A 409 19.94 0.34 15.87
CA LEU A 409 19.97 1.49 16.77
C LEU A 409 21.18 1.46 17.70
N THR A 410 21.46 0.33 18.35
CA THR A 410 22.57 0.17 19.25
C THR A 410 23.92 0.35 18.54
N SER A 411 24.08 -0.26 17.33
CA SER A 411 25.32 -0.12 16.56
C SER A 411 25.63 1.33 16.16
N LEU A 412 24.61 2.15 15.89
CA LEU A 412 24.79 3.57 15.54
C LEU A 412 25.11 4.43 16.78
N ARG A 413 24.53 4.10 17.95
CA ARG A 413 24.86 4.79 19.22
C ARG A 413 26.31 4.56 19.61
N ILE A 414 26.78 3.32 19.55
CA ILE A 414 28.18 2.97 19.84
C ILE A 414 29.14 3.68 18.87
N ALA A 415 28.84 3.71 17.56
CA ALA A 415 29.67 4.41 16.59
C ALA A 415 29.77 5.91 16.86
N ARG A 416 28.71 6.57 17.36
CA ARG A 416 28.71 7.98 17.74
C ARG A 416 29.39 8.28 19.06
N SER A 417 29.53 7.31 19.96
CA SER A 417 30.24 7.49 21.24
C SER A 417 31.76 7.30 21.11
N ILE A 418 32.23 6.80 19.96
CA ILE A 418 33.67 6.57 19.67
C ILE A 418 34.24 7.66 18.74
N SER A 419 33.36 8.40 18.04
CA SER A 419 33.73 9.57 17.20
C SER A 419 33.69 10.87 17.99
#